data_36854a2b5f08983672cba981d8cc1eb5
#
_entry.id   36854a2b5f08983672cba981d8cc1eb5
#
_cell.length_a   1.000
_cell.length_b   1.000
_cell.length_c   1.000
_cell.angle_alpha   90.00
_cell.angle_beta   90.00
_cell.angle_gamma   90.00
#
_symmetry.space_group_name_H-M   'P 1'
#
loop_
_entity.id
_entity.type
_entity.pdbx_description
1 polymer ?
#
loop_
_entity_poly.entity_id
_entity_poly.type
_entity_poly.pdbx_seq_one_letter_code
_entity_poly.pdbx_strand_id
1 'polypeptide(L)'
;MLPKFSKITLENGFEIYHTPLNLGSNVISIDLYYKVGSRNETMGKSGIAHMLEHLNFKSTDNRKAGEFDSIVKGFGGVNNASTGFDFTHYFIKCSNQNLDTSLELYADIMANLSLKEDEFLPERDVVLEERRWRTDNNPTGMLYFRLFNHAFMYHPYH
;
A
#
# COMPACT_ATOMS: atom_id res chain seq x y z
N MET A 1 6.63 -25.60 -8.04
CA MET A 1 6.32 -25.07 -9.38
C MET A 1 5.44 -23.84 -9.17
N LEU A 2 5.74 -22.69 -9.79
CA LEU A 2 4.88 -21.51 -9.69
C LEU A 2 3.55 -21.76 -10.41
N PRO A 3 2.41 -21.22 -9.92
CA PRO A 3 1.14 -21.35 -10.60
C PRO A 3 1.18 -20.69 -11.98
N LYS A 4 0.40 -21.21 -12.91
CA LYS A 4 0.24 -20.59 -14.23
C LYS A 4 -0.51 -19.27 -14.07
N PHE A 5 -0.08 -18.25 -14.79
CA PHE A 5 -0.74 -16.95 -14.82
C PHE A 5 -0.94 -16.48 -16.27
N SER A 6 -1.87 -15.58 -16.47
CA SER A 6 -2.02 -14.79 -17.69
C SER A 6 -1.63 -13.34 -17.42
N LYS A 7 -1.11 -12.67 -18.43
CA LYS A 7 -0.74 -11.26 -18.38
C LYS A 7 -1.52 -10.48 -19.43
N ILE A 8 -2.07 -9.35 -19.03
CA ILE A 8 -2.72 -8.38 -19.90
C ILE A 8 -2.00 -7.05 -19.67
N THR A 9 -1.69 -6.34 -20.75
CA THR A 9 -1.14 -4.97 -20.66
C THR A 9 -2.15 -4.03 -21.33
N LEU A 10 -2.59 -3.02 -20.60
CA LEU A 10 -3.50 -1.99 -21.10
C LEU A 10 -2.72 -0.95 -21.91
N GLU A 11 -3.44 -0.11 -22.72
CA GLU A 11 -2.84 0.92 -23.57
C GLU A 11 -2.00 1.95 -22.79
N ASN A 12 -2.36 2.22 -21.54
CA ASN A 12 -1.61 3.11 -20.64
C ASN A 12 -0.37 2.45 -19.99
N GLY A 13 -0.07 1.20 -20.34
CA GLY A 13 1.06 0.44 -19.78
C GLY A 13 0.76 -0.28 -18.46
N PHE A 14 -0.48 -0.20 -17.94
CA PHE A 14 -0.85 -0.93 -16.73
C PHE A 14 -0.86 -2.44 -17.01
N GLU A 15 -0.20 -3.20 -16.14
CA GLU A 15 -0.05 -4.65 -16.24
C GLU A 15 -0.95 -5.38 -15.26
N ILE A 16 -1.76 -6.29 -15.76
CA ILE A 16 -2.66 -7.15 -14.96
C ILE A 16 -2.15 -8.58 -15.04
N TYR A 17 -1.94 -9.19 -13.90
CA TYR A 17 -1.56 -10.59 -13.75
C TYR A 17 -2.71 -11.36 -13.10
N HIS A 18 -3.26 -12.32 -13.81
CA HIS A 18 -4.33 -13.19 -13.29
C HIS A 18 -3.82 -14.61 -13.08
N THR A 19 -3.95 -15.10 -11.86
CA THR A 19 -3.53 -16.45 -11.44
C THR A 19 -4.72 -17.24 -10.93
N PRO A 20 -5.33 -18.13 -11.73
CA PRO A 20 -6.40 -19.01 -11.28
C PRO A 20 -5.83 -20.10 -10.37
N LEU A 21 -6.19 -20.11 -9.10
CA LEU A 21 -5.72 -21.11 -8.15
C LEU A 21 -6.59 -22.38 -8.14
N ASN A 22 -7.86 -22.26 -8.52
CA ASN A 22 -8.83 -23.38 -8.65
C ASN A 22 -8.91 -24.29 -7.41
N LEU A 23 -8.84 -23.70 -6.22
CA LEU A 23 -8.82 -24.41 -4.94
C LEU A 23 -10.23 -24.72 -4.39
N GLY A 24 -11.28 -24.54 -5.19
CA GLY A 24 -12.67 -24.71 -4.75
C GLY A 24 -13.16 -23.63 -3.78
N SER A 25 -12.39 -22.57 -3.58
CA SER A 25 -12.75 -21.41 -2.76
C SER A 25 -13.28 -20.29 -3.64
N ASN A 26 -14.26 -19.54 -3.13
CA ASN A 26 -14.75 -18.32 -3.74
C ASN A 26 -13.99 -17.06 -3.25
N VAL A 27 -12.88 -17.23 -2.54
CA VAL A 27 -12.05 -16.12 -2.07
C VAL A 27 -11.06 -15.72 -3.15
N ILE A 28 -10.96 -14.42 -3.36
CA ILE A 28 -9.96 -13.80 -4.24
C ILE A 28 -9.04 -12.88 -3.44
N SER A 29 -7.81 -12.69 -3.93
CA SER A 29 -6.91 -11.62 -3.53
C SER A 29 -6.72 -10.68 -4.70
N ILE A 30 -6.91 -9.40 -4.48
CA ILE A 30 -6.66 -8.32 -5.44
C ILE A 30 -5.50 -7.54 -4.88
N ASP A 31 -4.38 -7.60 -5.57
CA ASP A 31 -3.11 -7.06 -5.12
C ASP A 31 -2.65 -5.97 -6.11
N LEU A 32 -2.46 -4.75 -5.64
CA LEU A 32 -1.99 -3.62 -6.42
C LEU A 32 -0.57 -3.25 -6.01
N TYR A 33 0.35 -3.22 -6.96
CA TYR A 33 1.75 -2.93 -6.74
C TYR A 33 2.17 -1.66 -7.49
N TYR A 34 2.76 -0.72 -6.75
CA TYR A 34 3.51 0.39 -7.31
C TYR A 34 5.00 0.12 -7.16
N LYS A 35 5.76 0.22 -8.24
CA LYS A 35 7.23 0.10 -8.24
C LYS A 35 7.88 1.38 -7.68
N VAL A 36 7.38 1.83 -6.53
CA VAL A 36 7.81 3.00 -5.79
C VAL A 36 7.94 2.63 -4.31
N GLY A 37 9.08 2.92 -3.73
CA GLY A 37 9.36 2.74 -2.32
C GLY A 37 10.44 3.71 -1.87
N SER A 38 11.00 3.50 -0.68
CA SER A 38 11.96 4.45 -0.09
C SER A 38 13.21 4.66 -0.95
N ARG A 39 13.64 3.68 -1.76
CA ARG A 39 14.77 3.84 -2.69
C ARG A 39 14.56 4.90 -3.77
N ASN A 40 13.31 5.25 -4.07
CA ASN A 40 12.97 6.25 -5.08
C ASN A 40 12.93 7.67 -4.50
N GLU A 41 13.11 7.80 -3.19
CA GLU A 41 13.01 9.08 -2.47
C GLU A 41 14.33 9.85 -2.52
N THR A 42 14.21 11.17 -2.46
CA THR A 42 15.38 12.06 -2.39
C THR A 42 15.84 12.19 -0.94
N MET A 43 17.14 12.18 -0.70
CA MET A 43 17.75 12.41 0.61
C MET A 43 17.15 13.66 1.27
N GLY A 44 16.77 13.53 2.54
CA GLY A 44 16.09 14.57 3.32
C GLY A 44 14.58 14.64 3.12
N LYS A 45 14.01 13.78 2.24
CA LYS A 45 12.57 13.65 2.01
C LYS A 45 12.12 12.19 2.13
N SER A 46 12.76 11.42 3.02
CA SER A 46 12.43 10.01 3.24
C SER A 46 11.08 9.86 3.94
N GLY A 47 10.32 8.82 3.54
CA GLY A 47 9.02 8.50 4.11
C GLY A 47 7.82 9.02 3.31
N ILE A 48 8.03 9.66 2.15
CA ILE A 48 6.92 10.17 1.31
C ILE A 48 6.07 9.04 0.77
N ALA A 49 6.67 7.93 0.32
CA ALA A 49 5.94 6.77 -0.20
C ALA A 49 5.07 6.14 0.90
N HIS A 50 5.60 6.00 2.11
CA HIS A 50 4.86 5.50 3.27
C HIS A 50 3.76 6.48 3.72
N MET A 51 4.04 7.76 3.72
CA MET A 51 3.02 8.78 4.01
C MET A 51 1.89 8.76 3.00
N LEU A 52 2.18 8.59 1.70
CA LEU A 52 1.16 8.46 0.66
C LEU A 52 0.34 7.16 0.83
N GLU A 53 0.97 6.07 1.25
CA GLU A 53 0.26 4.83 1.59
C GLU A 53 -0.83 5.10 2.64
N HIS A 54 -0.50 5.80 3.74
CA HIS A 54 -1.47 6.17 4.77
C HIS A 54 -2.58 7.07 4.24
N LEU A 55 -2.23 8.06 3.43
CA LEU A 55 -3.18 9.01 2.86
C LEU A 55 -4.14 8.37 1.86
N ASN A 56 -3.76 7.28 1.19
CA ASN A 56 -4.63 6.57 0.27
C ASN A 56 -5.90 5.98 0.93
N PHE A 57 -5.90 5.82 2.26
CA PHE A 57 -7.09 5.38 3.02
C PHE A 57 -7.88 6.54 3.64
N LYS A 58 -7.52 7.79 3.29
CA LYS A 58 -8.27 8.99 3.69
C LYS A 58 -9.35 9.32 2.66
N SER A 59 -9.76 10.57 2.57
CA SER A 59 -10.83 10.96 1.67
C SER A 59 -10.38 11.01 0.21
N THR A 60 -11.31 10.69 -0.66
CA THR A 60 -11.26 10.97 -2.10
C THR A 60 -12.29 12.05 -2.44
N ASP A 61 -12.34 12.46 -3.69
CA ASP A 61 -13.40 13.36 -4.17
C ASP A 61 -14.80 12.71 -4.08
N ASN A 62 -14.86 11.37 -4.06
CA ASN A 62 -16.09 10.60 -4.07
C ASN A 62 -16.44 9.97 -2.70
N ARG A 63 -15.48 9.84 -1.77
CA ARG A 63 -15.64 9.12 -0.50
C ARG A 63 -14.98 9.85 0.65
N LYS A 64 -15.57 9.69 1.84
CA LYS A 64 -15.03 10.22 3.10
C LYS A 64 -13.93 9.29 3.64
N ALA A 65 -13.05 9.84 4.48
CA ALA A 65 -12.06 9.07 5.21
C ALA A 65 -12.71 7.91 6.00
N GLY A 66 -12.09 6.71 5.91
CA GLY A 66 -12.60 5.48 6.54
C GLY A 66 -13.74 4.79 5.81
N GLU A 67 -14.31 5.38 4.77
CA GLU A 67 -15.40 4.77 4.00
C GLU A 67 -14.90 3.56 3.17
N PHE A 68 -13.70 3.63 2.63
CA PHE A 68 -13.03 2.51 1.97
C PHE A 68 -13.02 1.26 2.87
N ASP A 69 -12.49 1.39 4.08
CA ASP A 69 -12.41 0.30 5.05
C ASP A 69 -13.79 -0.21 5.48
N SER A 70 -14.75 0.70 5.65
CA SER A 70 -16.11 0.35 6.03
C SER A 70 -16.80 -0.49 4.95
N ILE A 71 -16.61 -0.16 3.67
CA ILE A 71 -17.16 -0.92 2.54
C ILE A 71 -16.52 -2.30 2.50
N VAL A 72 -15.18 -2.39 2.57
CA VAL A 72 -14.48 -3.69 2.54
C VAL A 72 -14.91 -4.59 3.70
N LYS A 73 -15.00 -4.05 4.91
CA LYS A 73 -15.50 -4.78 6.09
C LYS A 73 -16.98 -5.16 5.93
N GLY A 74 -17.78 -4.30 5.32
CA GLY A 74 -19.22 -4.51 5.11
C GLY A 74 -19.53 -5.75 4.27
N PHE A 75 -18.68 -6.09 3.32
CA PHE A 75 -18.82 -7.34 2.55
C PHE A 75 -17.94 -8.50 3.09
N GLY A 76 -17.41 -8.38 4.30
CA GLY A 76 -16.60 -9.43 4.96
C GLY A 76 -15.19 -9.56 4.39
N GLY A 77 -14.69 -8.56 3.70
CA GLY A 77 -13.31 -8.50 3.19
C GLY A 77 -12.31 -8.03 4.24
N VAL A 78 -11.04 -8.19 3.91
CA VAL A 78 -9.92 -7.61 4.64
C VAL A 78 -9.01 -6.90 3.65
N ASN A 79 -8.49 -5.74 4.06
CA ASN A 79 -7.54 -4.95 3.29
C ASN A 79 -6.35 -4.56 4.17
N ASN A 80 -5.25 -4.29 3.52
CA ASN A 80 -4.07 -3.68 4.15
C ASN A 80 -3.15 -3.13 3.06
N ALA A 81 -2.09 -2.43 3.48
CA ALA A 81 -1.03 -1.98 2.62
C ALA A 81 0.34 -2.11 3.30
N SER A 82 1.38 -1.97 2.53
CA SER A 82 2.76 -1.93 3.04
C SER A 82 3.67 -1.20 2.07
N THR A 83 4.55 -0.39 2.60
CA THR A 83 5.63 0.26 1.84
C THR A 83 6.97 -0.33 2.22
N GLY A 84 7.70 -0.80 1.22
CA GLY A 84 9.06 -1.31 1.35
C GLY A 84 10.08 -0.40 0.68
N PHE A 85 11.28 -0.94 0.46
CA PHE A 85 12.33 -0.22 -0.27
C PHE A 85 11.99 -0.04 -1.76
N ASP A 86 11.42 -1.06 -2.40
CA ASP A 86 11.28 -1.16 -3.85
C ASP A 86 9.87 -0.95 -4.37
N PHE A 87 8.86 -1.18 -3.54
CA PHE A 87 7.46 -1.11 -3.94
C PHE A 87 6.54 -0.75 -2.77
N THR A 88 5.39 -0.22 -3.12
CA THR A 88 4.23 -0.08 -2.24
C THR A 88 3.15 -1.05 -2.71
N HIS A 89 2.59 -1.82 -1.80
CA HIS A 89 1.63 -2.88 -2.05
C HIS A 89 0.34 -2.63 -1.27
N TYR A 90 -0.78 -2.75 -1.96
CA TYR A 90 -2.13 -2.70 -1.38
C TYR A 90 -2.83 -4.01 -1.69
N PHE A 91 -3.60 -4.56 -0.76
CA PHE A 91 -4.40 -5.75 -1.06
C PHE A 91 -5.81 -5.67 -0.46
N ILE A 92 -6.76 -6.30 -1.17
CA ILE A 92 -8.09 -6.65 -0.68
C ILE A 92 -8.26 -8.15 -0.87
N LYS A 93 -8.66 -8.86 0.20
CA LYS A 93 -9.08 -10.26 0.13
C LYS A 93 -10.55 -10.33 0.46
N CYS A 94 -11.34 -10.92 -0.44
CA CYS A 94 -12.80 -10.96 -0.31
C CYS A 94 -13.42 -12.13 -1.10
N SER A 95 -14.74 -12.26 -1.05
CA SER A 95 -15.46 -13.12 -1.98
C SER A 95 -15.35 -12.58 -3.42
N ASN A 96 -15.27 -13.48 -4.39
CA ASN A 96 -15.24 -13.14 -5.83
C ASN A 96 -16.44 -12.31 -6.31
N GLN A 97 -17.56 -12.37 -5.60
CA GLN A 97 -18.74 -11.52 -5.88
C GLN A 97 -18.48 -10.02 -5.68
N ASN A 98 -17.43 -9.66 -4.93
CA ASN A 98 -17.07 -8.28 -4.63
C ASN A 98 -15.89 -7.76 -5.47
N LEU A 99 -15.54 -8.48 -6.57
CA LEU A 99 -14.43 -8.09 -7.44
C LEU A 99 -14.62 -6.67 -7.98
N ASP A 100 -15.77 -6.40 -8.59
CA ASP A 100 -16.05 -5.11 -9.24
C ASP A 100 -15.99 -3.97 -8.22
N THR A 101 -16.66 -4.12 -7.08
CA THR A 101 -16.60 -3.11 -6.00
C THR A 101 -15.18 -2.87 -5.50
N SER A 102 -14.37 -3.93 -5.36
CA SER A 102 -12.98 -3.79 -4.92
C SER A 102 -12.11 -3.08 -5.96
N LEU A 103 -12.34 -3.30 -7.25
CA LEU A 103 -11.65 -2.60 -8.33
C LEU A 103 -12.07 -1.13 -8.41
N GLU A 104 -13.35 -0.81 -8.21
CA GLU A 104 -13.84 0.56 -8.11
C GLU A 104 -13.23 1.33 -6.93
N LEU A 105 -13.10 0.67 -5.77
CA LEU A 105 -12.45 1.25 -4.61
C LEU A 105 -10.98 1.59 -4.91
N TYR A 106 -10.24 0.69 -5.54
CA TYR A 106 -8.86 0.96 -5.95
C TYR A 106 -8.76 2.07 -6.99
N ALA A 107 -9.61 2.05 -8.00
CA ALA A 107 -9.62 3.09 -9.01
C ALA A 107 -9.86 4.47 -8.40
N ASP A 108 -10.75 4.55 -7.42
CA ASP A 108 -11.07 5.81 -6.74
C ASP A 108 -9.90 6.35 -5.90
N ILE A 109 -9.30 5.54 -5.03
CA ILE A 109 -8.16 5.99 -4.21
C ILE A 109 -6.92 6.32 -5.05
N MET A 110 -6.78 5.73 -6.24
CA MET A 110 -5.63 5.98 -7.12
C MET A 110 -5.82 7.18 -8.06
N ALA A 111 -7.07 7.56 -8.36
CA ALA A 111 -7.36 8.64 -9.29
C ALA A 111 -7.89 9.92 -8.61
N ASN A 112 -8.56 9.79 -7.47
CA ASN A 112 -9.38 10.86 -6.89
C ASN A 112 -8.99 11.23 -5.45
N LEU A 113 -7.74 10.92 -5.04
CA LEU A 113 -7.27 11.22 -3.69
C LEU A 113 -7.29 12.73 -3.42
N SER A 114 -7.95 13.16 -2.33
CA SER A 114 -8.18 14.59 -2.06
C SER A 114 -6.97 15.30 -1.44
N LEU A 115 -6.10 14.61 -0.69
CA LEU A 115 -4.90 15.12 -0.02
C LEU A 115 -5.16 16.41 0.82
N LYS A 116 -6.19 16.40 1.63
CA LYS A 116 -6.58 17.56 2.45
C LYS A 116 -5.60 17.79 3.60
N GLU A 117 -5.32 19.06 3.91
CA GLU A 117 -4.39 19.44 4.98
C GLU A 117 -4.87 18.99 6.36
N ASP A 118 -6.17 19.06 6.63
CA ASP A 118 -6.80 18.62 7.88
C ASP A 118 -6.76 17.10 8.08
N GLU A 119 -6.56 16.32 7.03
CA GLU A 119 -6.29 14.88 7.08
C GLU A 119 -4.78 14.58 7.11
N PHE A 120 -3.98 15.38 6.40
CA PHE A 120 -2.52 15.21 6.32
C PHE A 120 -1.83 15.46 7.67
N LEU A 121 -2.16 16.54 8.36
CA LEU A 121 -1.45 16.91 9.58
C LEU A 121 -1.61 15.88 10.71
N PRO A 122 -2.81 15.38 11.02
CA PRO A 122 -2.97 14.30 12.00
C PRO A 122 -2.27 13.00 11.56
N GLU A 123 -2.34 12.66 10.27
CA GLU A 123 -1.73 11.43 9.77
C GLU A 123 -0.21 11.47 9.81
N ARG A 124 0.40 12.62 9.59
CA ARG A 124 1.83 12.82 9.79
C ARG A 124 2.25 12.49 11.22
N ASP A 125 1.45 12.87 12.20
CA ASP A 125 1.73 12.60 13.60
C ASP A 125 1.58 11.09 13.91
N VAL A 126 0.62 10.40 13.27
CA VAL A 126 0.50 8.93 13.33
C VAL A 126 1.75 8.25 12.78
N VAL A 127 2.23 8.65 11.60
CA VAL A 127 3.46 8.09 10.99
C VAL A 127 4.69 8.37 11.86
N LEU A 128 4.77 9.54 12.51
CA LEU A 128 5.85 9.84 13.46
C LEU A 128 5.81 8.93 14.70
N GLU A 129 4.62 8.67 15.26
CA GLU A 129 4.47 7.74 16.39
C GLU A 129 4.80 6.29 15.97
N GLU A 130 4.42 5.87 14.76
CA GLU A 130 4.79 4.57 14.23
C GLU A 130 6.32 4.42 14.13
N ARG A 131 7.02 5.43 13.63
CA ARG A 131 8.49 5.45 13.59
C ARG A 131 9.08 5.30 14.99
N ARG A 132 8.56 6.07 15.97
CA ARG A 132 9.01 5.97 17.37
C ARG A 132 8.83 4.56 17.91
N TRP A 133 7.66 3.98 17.68
CA TRP A 133 7.34 2.64 18.15
C TRP A 133 8.14 1.54 17.46
N ARG A 134 8.29 1.62 16.13
CA ARG A 134 8.98 0.58 15.34
C ARG A 134 10.50 0.70 15.38
N THR A 135 11.04 1.90 15.49
CA THR A 135 12.47 2.18 15.32
C THR A 135 13.09 2.84 16.54
N ASP A 136 12.66 4.06 16.88
CA ASP A 136 13.41 4.89 17.84
C ASP A 136 13.37 4.30 19.27
N ASN A 137 12.24 3.73 19.70
CA ASN A 137 12.01 3.12 20.99
C ASN A 137 12.12 1.57 20.97
N ASN A 138 12.51 0.99 19.84
CA ASN A 138 12.63 -0.45 19.64
C ASN A 138 14.10 -0.84 19.41
N PRO A 139 14.75 -1.58 20.31
CA PRO A 139 16.16 -1.95 20.15
C PRO A 139 16.45 -2.73 18.87
N THR A 140 15.56 -3.62 18.47
CA THR A 140 15.70 -4.39 17.23
C THR A 140 15.51 -3.50 16.01
N GLY A 141 14.50 -2.64 16.02
CA GLY A 141 14.27 -1.65 14.95
C GLY A 141 15.46 -0.70 14.78
N MET A 142 16.01 -0.20 15.89
CA MET A 142 17.21 0.63 15.88
C MET A 142 18.44 -0.12 15.36
N LEU A 143 18.59 -1.41 15.71
CA LEU A 143 19.66 -2.25 15.16
C LEU A 143 19.56 -2.39 13.65
N TYR A 144 18.37 -2.70 13.12
CA TYR A 144 18.14 -2.78 11.67
C TYR A 144 18.42 -1.44 10.99
N PHE A 145 17.90 -0.35 11.51
CA PHE A 145 18.12 0.99 10.98
C PHE A 145 19.62 1.31 10.87
N ARG A 146 20.39 1.06 11.93
CA ARG A 146 21.84 1.29 11.91
C ARG A 146 22.58 0.34 10.98
N LEU A 147 22.18 -0.94 10.92
CA LEU A 147 22.78 -1.93 10.04
C LEU A 147 22.61 -1.52 8.57
N PHE A 148 21.40 -1.13 8.17
CA PHE A 148 21.14 -0.70 6.79
C PHE A 148 21.90 0.58 6.42
N ASN A 149 21.92 1.56 7.30
CA ASN A 149 22.70 2.79 7.08
C ASN A 149 24.20 2.54 6.89
N HIS A 150 24.78 1.55 7.57
CA HIS A 150 26.19 1.19 7.41
C HIS A 150 26.44 0.30 6.22
N ALA A 151 25.56 -0.67 5.97
CA ALA A 151 25.73 -1.63 4.85
C ALA A 151 25.48 -0.96 3.49
N PHE A 152 24.57 0.01 3.43
CA PHE A 152 24.11 0.65 2.19
C PHE A 152 24.49 2.14 2.10
N MET A 153 25.64 2.52 2.62
CA MET A 153 26.11 3.91 2.77
C MET A 153 25.97 4.76 1.49
N TYR A 154 26.09 4.16 0.30
CA TYR A 154 25.95 4.83 -1.00
C TYR A 154 24.78 4.30 -1.83
N HIS A 155 23.91 3.49 -1.25
CA HIS A 155 22.76 2.94 -1.92
C HIS A 155 21.47 3.51 -1.32
N PRO A 156 20.39 3.71 -2.10
CA PRO A 156 19.12 4.26 -1.59
C PRO A 156 18.41 3.43 -0.51
N TYR A 157 18.99 2.32 -0.06
CA TYR A 157 18.47 1.54 1.08
C TYR A 157 18.98 2.00 2.45
N HIS A 158 19.83 3.04 2.51
CA HIS A 158 20.32 3.60 3.77
C HIS A 158 19.29 4.44 4.51
#